data_00ed8d993826bbb852142c403f7ccff8
#
_entry.id   00ed8d993826bbb852142c403f7ccff8
#
_cell.length_a   1.000
_cell.length_b   1.000
_cell.length_c   1.000
_cell.angle_alpha   90.00
_cell.angle_beta   90.00
_cell.angle_gamma   90.00
#
_symmetry.space_group_name_H-M   'P 1'
#
loop_
_entity.id
_entity.type
_entity.pdbx_description
1 polymer ?
#
loop_
_entity_poly.entity_id
_entity_poly.type
_entity_poly.pdbx_seq_one_letter_code
_entity_poly.pdbx_strand_id
1 'polypeptide(L)'
;MEEIYHIPAMLKETIKGLAVKPDGVYVDVTFGGGGHSRAILENLSPVLPTREGGRMASGVMDDEKNGGEEAQGRVEGDGIGGGHLYSFDQDIEAFENVQKDEREKGTHSNVSFRDNPRWTFVHSNFRYLKNWMDYYGVEQIDGLLADLGVSFHHFDCPERGFSFRYSAPLDMRMNQTAKRTAADIVNSYSEDELARLFWLYGEMKNGRGIARNIVRARAQKPIERTEELVQAALNIKVQTLPNPPHGEEGSRLSASTADKREGGMASRGKKEADITETGVPSVELAGTEHRETQGKEEKNPPRLADRRELDIPAQYKKDLARLFQALRIEVNDEMGALREMLVAARDLLKPGGRIAVLTYHSLEDRLAKNFLRSGNLEGTIEKDFYGNALTPFDVIEKGLTASDDEVERNPRSRSAKLRVAEKK
;
A
#
# COMPACT_ATOMS: atom_id res chain seq x y z
N MET A 1 -10.67 13.90 -18.01
CA MET A 1 -9.49 13.95 -17.11
C MET A 1 -9.06 12.51 -16.95
N GLU A 2 -7.87 12.16 -17.40
CA GLU A 2 -7.32 10.84 -17.21
C GLU A 2 -7.18 10.60 -15.71
N GLU A 3 -7.77 9.53 -15.22
CA GLU A 3 -7.57 9.06 -13.85
C GLU A 3 -6.10 8.65 -13.71
N ILE A 4 -5.29 9.52 -13.11
CA ILE A 4 -3.94 9.16 -12.69
C ILE A 4 -4.13 8.19 -11.51
N TYR A 5 -3.94 6.90 -11.79
CA TYR A 5 -4.24 5.78 -10.88
C TYR A 5 -3.53 5.89 -9.52
N HIS A 6 -2.40 6.61 -9.41
CA HIS A 6 -1.69 6.77 -8.14
C HIS A 6 -0.69 7.93 -8.18
N ILE A 7 -0.98 9.00 -7.45
CA ILE A 7 0.02 10.05 -7.19
C ILE A 7 0.72 9.69 -5.87
N PRO A 8 2.03 9.33 -5.91
CA PRO A 8 2.78 9.05 -4.69
C PRO A 8 2.89 10.31 -3.81
N ALA A 9 2.74 10.15 -2.49
CA ALA A 9 2.81 11.26 -1.57
C ALA A 9 4.23 11.82 -1.49
N MET A 10 4.37 13.16 -1.54
CA MET A 10 5.64 13.86 -1.34
C MET A 10 6.79 13.30 -2.20
N LEU A 11 6.50 12.94 -3.46
CA LEU A 11 7.44 12.27 -4.36
C LEU A 11 8.76 13.01 -4.49
N LYS A 12 8.69 14.33 -4.78
CA LYS A 12 9.87 15.15 -5.02
C LYS A 12 10.76 15.25 -3.78
N GLU A 13 10.15 15.47 -2.64
CA GLU A 13 10.82 15.60 -1.36
C GLU A 13 11.49 14.30 -0.95
N THR A 14 10.80 13.18 -1.21
CA THR A 14 11.28 11.82 -0.91
C THR A 14 12.50 11.45 -1.76
N ILE A 15 12.45 11.65 -3.07
CA ILE A 15 13.56 11.38 -3.97
C ILE A 15 14.76 12.30 -3.69
N LYS A 16 14.49 13.57 -3.43
CA LYS A 16 15.53 14.51 -3.00
C LYS A 16 16.18 14.10 -1.68
N GLY A 17 15.37 13.65 -0.72
CA GLY A 17 15.85 13.17 0.58
C GLY A 17 16.72 11.93 0.43
N LEU A 18 16.30 10.98 -0.39
CA LEU A 18 17.01 9.73 -0.66
C LEU A 18 18.35 9.97 -1.39
N ALA A 19 18.49 11.07 -2.14
CA ALA A 19 19.69 11.45 -2.90
C ALA A 19 20.23 10.31 -3.77
N VAL A 20 19.38 9.81 -4.66
CA VAL A 20 19.66 8.64 -5.50
C VAL A 20 20.95 8.81 -6.29
N LYS A 21 21.88 7.86 -6.12
CA LYS A 21 23.13 7.78 -6.88
C LYS A 21 22.90 6.90 -8.12
N PRO A 22 23.43 7.26 -9.29
CA PRO A 22 23.20 6.54 -10.54
C PRO A 22 23.52 5.04 -10.50
N ASP A 23 24.59 4.65 -9.81
CA ASP A 23 25.07 3.26 -9.74
C ASP A 23 24.76 2.59 -8.37
N GLY A 24 23.84 3.20 -7.58
CA GLY A 24 23.51 2.72 -6.25
C GLY A 24 22.51 1.56 -6.25
N VAL A 25 22.52 0.81 -5.15
CA VAL A 25 21.54 -0.24 -4.85
C VAL A 25 20.49 0.33 -3.90
N TYR A 26 19.23 0.28 -4.31
CA TYR A 26 18.10 0.83 -3.56
C TYR A 26 17.05 -0.23 -3.26
N VAL A 27 16.34 0.00 -2.16
CA VAL A 27 15.18 -0.82 -1.79
C VAL A 27 13.99 0.10 -1.53
N ASP A 28 12.88 -0.16 -2.21
CA ASP A 28 11.56 0.38 -1.89
C ASP A 28 10.75 -0.74 -1.22
N VAL A 29 10.52 -0.62 0.08
CA VAL A 29 9.84 -1.69 0.84
C VAL A 29 8.31 -1.62 0.77
N THR A 30 7.78 -0.68 -0.03
CA THR A 30 6.35 -0.36 -0.15
C THR A 30 5.99 0.01 -1.59
N PHE A 31 6.08 -0.99 -2.49
CA PHE A 31 5.90 -0.77 -3.93
C PHE A 31 4.57 -0.08 -4.29
N GLY A 32 3.44 -0.59 -3.76
CA GLY A 32 2.11 -0.03 -3.99
C GLY A 32 1.80 0.18 -5.48
N GLY A 33 1.56 1.43 -5.88
CA GLY A 33 1.34 1.80 -7.28
C GLY A 33 2.62 2.02 -8.10
N GLY A 34 3.79 1.75 -7.55
CA GLY A 34 5.09 1.85 -8.23
C GLY A 34 5.60 3.27 -8.48
N GLY A 35 4.92 4.30 -7.98
CA GLY A 35 5.27 5.69 -8.28
C GLY A 35 6.65 6.11 -7.75
N HIS A 36 6.95 5.80 -6.50
CA HIS A 36 8.26 6.04 -5.90
C HIS A 36 9.35 5.18 -6.53
N SER A 37 9.08 3.89 -6.70
CA SER A 37 9.99 2.93 -7.36
C SER A 37 10.38 3.41 -8.76
N ARG A 38 9.41 3.91 -9.55
CA ARG A 38 9.64 4.45 -10.88
C ARG A 38 10.55 5.66 -10.85
N ALA A 39 10.31 6.59 -9.92
CA ALA A 39 11.16 7.77 -9.77
C ALA A 39 12.58 7.44 -9.30
N ILE A 40 12.77 6.40 -8.50
CA ILE A 40 14.13 5.89 -8.18
C ILE A 40 14.79 5.36 -9.45
N LEU A 41 14.12 4.50 -10.22
CA LEU A 41 14.64 3.92 -11.47
C LEU A 41 15.04 4.97 -12.52
N GLU A 42 14.31 6.08 -12.60
CA GLU A 42 14.62 7.21 -13.50
C GLU A 42 15.98 7.86 -13.17
N ASN A 43 16.40 7.78 -11.91
CA ASN A 43 17.66 8.34 -11.43
C ASN A 43 18.84 7.33 -11.45
N LEU A 44 18.58 6.06 -11.77
CA LEU A 44 19.62 5.06 -11.88
C LEU A 44 20.21 5.04 -13.31
N SER A 45 21.54 4.82 -13.41
CA SER A 45 22.20 4.67 -14.70
C SER A 45 21.66 3.49 -15.49
N PRO A 46 21.50 3.61 -16.82
CA PRO A 46 21.18 2.46 -17.66
C PRO A 46 22.26 1.38 -17.52
N VAL A 47 21.85 0.12 -17.50
CA VAL A 47 22.80 -1.00 -17.62
C VAL A 47 23.42 -0.93 -19.00
N LEU A 48 24.72 -0.71 -19.07
CA LEU A 48 25.42 -0.85 -20.34
C LEU A 48 25.39 -2.34 -20.74
N PRO A 49 25.02 -2.70 -21.97
CA PRO A 49 25.03 -4.08 -22.38
C PRO A 49 26.45 -4.61 -22.29
N THR A 50 26.70 -5.51 -21.33
CA THR A 50 27.92 -6.30 -21.33
C THR A 50 27.92 -7.16 -22.57
N ARG A 51 28.96 -7.02 -23.40
CA ARG A 51 29.20 -7.94 -24.50
C ARG A 51 29.44 -9.31 -23.89
N GLU A 52 28.47 -10.19 -24.05
CA GLU A 52 28.47 -11.65 -23.92
C GLU A 52 27.33 -12.16 -23.00
N GLY A 53 26.43 -12.78 -23.64
CA GLY A 53 25.55 -13.91 -23.38
C GLY A 53 25.15 -14.28 -21.93
N GLY A 54 24.30 -13.54 -21.28
CA GLY A 54 23.61 -14.00 -20.08
C GLY A 54 22.13 -13.67 -20.12
N ARG A 55 21.26 -14.67 -20.21
CA ARG A 55 19.80 -14.52 -20.03
C ARG A 55 19.52 -14.14 -18.60
N MET A 56 18.97 -12.96 -18.38
CA MET A 56 18.42 -12.57 -17.08
C MET A 56 17.03 -13.17 -16.91
N ALA A 57 16.79 -13.77 -15.75
CA ALA A 57 15.48 -14.24 -15.36
C ALA A 57 14.71 -13.09 -14.71
N SER A 58 13.69 -12.56 -15.39
CA SER A 58 12.63 -11.77 -14.75
C SER A 58 11.73 -12.77 -14.02
N GLY A 59 11.87 -12.87 -12.70
CA GLY A 59 11.13 -13.84 -11.89
C GLY A 59 10.32 -13.16 -10.81
N VAL A 60 8.99 -13.27 -10.88
CA VAL A 60 8.12 -13.20 -9.72
C VAL A 60 8.30 -14.53 -8.98
N MET A 61 8.83 -14.50 -7.77
CA MET A 61 8.89 -15.70 -6.93
C MET A 61 7.82 -15.62 -5.86
N ASP A 62 6.90 -16.59 -5.90
CA ASP A 62 5.89 -16.82 -4.89
C ASP A 62 6.45 -17.64 -3.73
N ASP A 63 6.08 -17.26 -2.52
CA ASP A 63 6.49 -17.87 -1.24
C ASP A 63 5.74 -19.21 -0.93
N GLU A 64 5.12 -19.83 -1.93
CA GLU A 64 4.39 -21.09 -1.76
C GLU A 64 5.16 -22.29 -2.32
N LYS A 65 6.12 -22.83 -1.55
CA LYS A 65 6.38 -24.28 -1.49
C LYS A 65 7.33 -24.67 -0.35
N ASN A 66 6.73 -25.00 0.79
CA ASN A 66 7.37 -25.91 1.74
C ASN A 66 7.36 -27.34 1.15
N GLY A 67 8.50 -27.83 0.75
CA GLY A 67 8.65 -29.21 0.29
C GLY A 67 9.99 -29.39 -0.40
N GLY A 68 10.96 -29.91 0.34
CA GLY A 68 12.36 -29.99 -0.05
C GLY A 68 12.60 -30.60 -1.42
N GLU A 69 13.46 -29.89 -2.14
CA GLU A 69 14.49 -30.48 -3.00
C GLU A 69 15.56 -29.40 -3.23
N GLU A 70 16.81 -29.79 -3.07
CA GLU A 70 17.98 -28.93 -3.17
C GLU A 70 18.09 -28.30 -4.56
N ALA A 71 17.77 -27.01 -4.67
CA ALA A 71 18.18 -26.22 -5.83
C ALA A 71 19.51 -25.51 -5.48
N GLN A 72 20.61 -26.21 -5.69
CA GLN A 72 21.94 -25.61 -5.82
C GLN A 72 21.95 -24.75 -7.09
N GLY A 73 21.69 -23.48 -6.94
CA GLY A 73 21.87 -22.45 -7.94
C GLY A 73 22.32 -21.17 -7.27
N ARG A 74 23.54 -21.18 -6.72
CA ARG A 74 24.22 -19.94 -6.33
C ARG A 74 24.42 -19.13 -7.60
N VAL A 75 23.64 -18.07 -7.77
CA VAL A 75 23.95 -17.04 -8.76
C VAL A 75 25.19 -16.32 -8.24
N GLU A 76 26.35 -16.71 -8.75
CA GLU A 76 27.57 -15.94 -8.54
C GLU A 76 27.32 -14.54 -9.10
N GLY A 77 27.47 -13.53 -8.24
CA GLY A 77 27.26 -12.15 -8.57
C GLY A 77 28.33 -11.68 -9.56
N ASP A 78 28.07 -11.90 -10.83
CA ASP A 78 28.72 -11.13 -11.88
C ASP A 78 28.31 -9.67 -11.67
N GLY A 79 29.27 -8.80 -11.36
CA GLY A 79 29.07 -7.42 -11.05
C GLY A 79 28.23 -6.73 -12.12
N ILE A 80 26.95 -6.57 -11.85
CA ILE A 80 26.05 -5.77 -12.67
C ILE A 80 26.56 -4.33 -12.54
N GLY A 81 27.31 -3.87 -13.53
CA GLY A 81 27.76 -2.48 -13.59
C GLY A 81 26.54 -1.59 -13.85
N GLY A 82 25.98 -1.01 -12.79
CA GLY A 82 24.84 -0.11 -12.85
C GLY A 82 23.98 -0.18 -11.59
N GLY A 83 23.10 0.82 -11.39
CA GLY A 83 22.22 0.88 -10.25
C GLY A 83 21.12 -0.19 -10.31
N HIS A 84 20.66 -0.67 -9.15
CA HIS A 84 19.59 -1.66 -9.04
C HIS A 84 18.55 -1.27 -7.97
N LEU A 85 17.29 -1.57 -8.23
CA LEU A 85 16.17 -1.34 -7.31
C LEU A 85 15.46 -2.67 -7.00
N TYR A 86 15.33 -2.98 -5.72
CA TYR A 86 14.46 -4.03 -5.20
C TYR A 86 13.18 -3.38 -4.65
N SER A 87 12.01 -3.81 -5.12
CA SER A 87 10.72 -3.29 -4.65
C SER A 87 9.91 -4.38 -4.01
N PHE A 88 9.50 -4.16 -2.76
CA PHE A 88 8.71 -5.11 -1.98
C PHE A 88 7.25 -4.72 -1.93
N ASP A 89 6.36 -5.71 -2.03
CA ASP A 89 4.99 -5.62 -1.57
C ASP A 89 4.51 -6.98 -1.09
N GLN A 90 3.70 -7.01 -0.04
CA GLN A 90 3.06 -8.23 0.43
C GLN A 90 1.72 -8.49 -0.25
N ASP A 91 1.20 -7.50 -0.99
CA ASP A 91 -0.01 -7.62 -1.80
C ASP A 91 0.38 -7.81 -3.26
N ILE A 92 0.16 -9.00 -3.79
CA ILE A 92 0.46 -9.31 -5.20
C ILE A 92 -0.37 -8.47 -6.18
N GLU A 93 -1.58 -8.04 -5.78
CA GLU A 93 -2.43 -7.20 -6.61
C GLU A 93 -1.75 -5.86 -6.94
N ALA A 94 -0.87 -5.35 -6.07
CA ALA A 94 -0.09 -4.13 -6.34
C ALA A 94 0.76 -4.30 -7.61
N PHE A 95 1.48 -5.41 -7.72
CA PHE A 95 2.29 -5.74 -8.90
C PHE A 95 1.44 -5.99 -10.14
N GLU A 96 0.38 -6.81 -10.02
CA GLU A 96 -0.49 -7.16 -11.14
C GLU A 96 -1.18 -5.94 -11.75
N ASN A 97 -1.64 -5.01 -10.90
CA ASN A 97 -2.28 -3.78 -11.32
C ASN A 97 -1.31 -2.87 -12.09
N VAL A 98 -0.07 -2.71 -11.63
CA VAL A 98 0.95 -1.92 -12.33
C VAL A 98 1.30 -2.54 -13.67
N GLN A 99 1.47 -3.87 -13.72
CA GLN A 99 1.75 -4.61 -14.96
C GLN A 99 0.59 -4.52 -15.97
N LYS A 100 -0.65 -4.55 -15.49
CA LYS A 100 -1.85 -4.38 -16.32
C LYS A 100 -1.93 -2.96 -16.86
N ASP A 101 -1.74 -1.95 -16.02
CA ASP A 101 -1.80 -0.55 -16.41
C ASP A 101 -0.73 -0.21 -17.48
N GLU A 102 0.51 -0.70 -17.31
CA GLU A 102 1.57 -0.55 -18.32
C GLU A 102 1.24 -1.24 -19.67
N ARG A 103 0.53 -2.38 -19.64
CA ARG A 103 0.10 -3.06 -20.88
C ARG A 103 -1.01 -2.33 -21.61
N GLU A 104 -1.99 -1.79 -20.87
CA GLU A 104 -3.19 -1.18 -21.44
C GLU A 104 -2.99 0.28 -21.84
N LYS A 105 -2.26 1.04 -21.04
CA LYS A 105 -2.11 2.51 -21.20
C LYS A 105 -0.70 2.94 -21.61
N GLY A 106 0.25 1.99 -21.66
CA GLY A 106 1.67 2.32 -21.78
C GLY A 106 2.25 2.88 -20.48
N THR A 107 3.53 3.25 -20.53
CA THR A 107 4.18 3.83 -19.34
C THR A 107 3.90 5.33 -19.26
N HIS A 108 3.50 5.82 -18.10
CA HIS A 108 3.35 7.25 -17.83
C HIS A 108 4.70 7.97 -17.58
N SER A 109 5.81 7.26 -17.72
CA SER A 109 7.17 7.75 -17.57
C SER A 109 8.10 7.11 -18.60
N ASN A 110 9.34 7.58 -18.65
CA ASN A 110 10.35 7.02 -19.56
C ASN A 110 10.88 5.63 -19.10
N VAL A 111 10.41 5.12 -17.97
CA VAL A 111 10.85 3.86 -17.37
C VAL A 111 9.67 2.91 -17.18
N SER A 112 9.75 1.74 -17.79
CA SER A 112 8.86 0.60 -17.54
C SER A 112 9.45 -0.32 -16.49
N PHE A 113 8.58 -1.00 -15.75
CA PHE A 113 8.97 -2.13 -14.89
C PHE A 113 9.09 -3.42 -15.70
N ARG A 114 8.40 -3.48 -16.83
CA ARG A 114 8.39 -4.68 -17.67
C ARG A 114 9.79 -4.92 -18.25
N ASP A 115 10.31 -6.12 -18.03
CA ASP A 115 11.60 -6.56 -18.55
C ASP A 115 12.79 -5.62 -18.20
N ASN A 116 12.67 -4.84 -17.12
CA ASN A 116 13.70 -3.91 -16.69
C ASN A 116 14.79 -4.63 -15.90
N PRO A 117 16.02 -4.76 -16.43
CA PRO A 117 17.08 -5.51 -15.76
C PRO A 117 17.61 -4.85 -14.48
N ARG A 118 17.24 -3.58 -14.23
CA ARG A 118 17.61 -2.83 -13.02
C ARG A 118 16.58 -2.93 -11.92
N TRP A 119 15.55 -3.72 -12.10
CA TRP A 119 14.45 -3.82 -11.15
C TRP A 119 14.10 -5.27 -10.83
N THR A 120 13.88 -5.53 -9.56
CA THR A 120 13.42 -6.81 -9.04
C THR A 120 12.22 -6.57 -8.12
N PHE A 121 11.08 -7.17 -8.46
CA PHE A 121 9.93 -7.20 -7.56
C PHE A 121 10.06 -8.37 -6.58
N VAL A 122 9.84 -8.11 -5.30
CA VAL A 122 9.89 -9.10 -4.23
C VAL A 122 8.50 -9.18 -3.58
N HIS A 123 7.75 -10.24 -3.92
CA HIS A 123 6.44 -10.50 -3.29
C HIS A 123 6.66 -11.02 -1.88
N SER A 124 6.83 -10.12 -0.92
CA SER A 124 7.07 -10.45 0.49
C SER A 124 6.76 -9.29 1.42
N ASN A 125 6.55 -9.61 2.69
CA ASN A 125 6.50 -8.59 3.73
C ASN A 125 7.91 -8.05 3.99
N PHE A 126 8.03 -6.75 4.11
CA PHE A 126 9.31 -6.05 4.32
C PHE A 126 10.02 -6.39 5.65
N ARG A 127 9.37 -7.08 6.58
CA ARG A 127 10.02 -7.66 7.76
C ARG A 127 11.17 -8.60 7.41
N TYR A 128 11.05 -9.26 6.25
CA TYR A 128 12.05 -10.18 5.74
C TYR A 128 13.11 -9.51 4.86
N LEU A 129 13.24 -8.17 4.93
CA LEU A 129 14.20 -7.39 4.14
C LEU A 129 15.61 -7.99 4.18
N LYS A 130 16.13 -8.27 5.38
CA LYS A 130 17.49 -8.84 5.51
C LYS A 130 17.62 -10.18 4.83
N ASN A 131 16.64 -11.08 5.00
CA ASN A 131 16.63 -12.40 4.41
C ASN A 131 16.68 -12.35 2.86
N TRP A 132 15.89 -11.45 2.26
CA TRP A 132 15.86 -11.28 0.81
C TRP A 132 17.13 -10.65 0.28
N MET A 133 17.71 -9.66 0.98
CA MET A 133 19.00 -9.09 0.58
C MET A 133 20.12 -10.14 0.65
N ASP A 134 20.14 -10.98 1.67
CA ASP A 134 21.07 -12.11 1.78
C ASP A 134 20.86 -13.12 0.64
N TYR A 135 19.60 -13.42 0.29
CA TYR A 135 19.27 -14.31 -0.83
C TYR A 135 19.78 -13.79 -2.17
N TYR A 136 19.67 -12.47 -2.41
CA TYR A 136 20.20 -11.84 -3.64
C TYR A 136 21.71 -11.54 -3.57
N GLY A 137 22.39 -11.88 -2.50
CA GLY A 137 23.82 -11.59 -2.32
C GLY A 137 24.12 -10.10 -2.13
N VAL A 138 23.13 -9.31 -1.69
CA VAL A 138 23.26 -7.88 -1.45
C VAL A 138 23.66 -7.66 0.01
N GLU A 139 24.93 -7.40 0.25
CA GLU A 139 25.45 -7.15 1.60
C GLU A 139 25.12 -5.76 2.12
N GLN A 140 25.09 -4.77 1.23
CA GLN A 140 24.86 -3.37 1.58
C GLN A 140 24.07 -2.63 0.50
N ILE A 141 23.27 -1.65 0.93
CA ILE A 141 22.43 -0.79 0.08
C ILE A 141 22.81 0.69 0.21
N ASP A 142 22.62 1.46 -0.85
CA ASP A 142 22.85 2.91 -0.86
C ASP A 142 21.64 3.70 -0.34
N GLY A 143 20.44 3.12 -0.40
CA GLY A 143 19.28 3.76 0.17
C GLY A 143 18.07 2.85 0.32
N LEU A 144 17.19 3.24 1.25
CA LEU A 144 15.93 2.56 1.52
C LEU A 144 14.79 3.58 1.58
N LEU A 145 13.70 3.26 0.91
CA LEU A 145 12.44 3.97 0.98
C LEU A 145 11.38 3.09 1.66
N ALA A 146 10.62 3.71 2.56
CA ALA A 146 9.41 3.12 3.14
C ALA A 146 8.28 4.16 3.10
N ASP A 147 7.27 3.96 2.25
CA ASP A 147 6.02 4.72 2.23
C ASP A 147 4.95 3.91 2.96
N LEU A 148 4.90 4.08 4.31
CA LEU A 148 4.12 3.23 5.19
C LEU A 148 2.61 3.46 5.02
N GLY A 149 1.84 2.49 5.48
CA GLY A 149 0.37 2.55 5.45
C GLY A 149 -0.25 1.58 4.45
N VAL A 150 -1.37 1.96 3.87
CA VAL A 150 -2.12 1.16 2.92
C VAL A 150 -2.10 1.79 1.54
N SER A 151 -1.98 0.96 0.51
CA SER A 151 -2.13 1.44 -0.86
C SER A 151 -3.56 1.97 -1.06
N PHE A 152 -3.73 2.88 -2.00
CA PHE A 152 -5.06 3.42 -2.35
C PHE A 152 -6.00 2.31 -2.82
N HIS A 153 -5.44 1.30 -3.50
CA HIS A 153 -6.18 0.13 -3.93
C HIS A 153 -6.95 -0.53 -2.79
N HIS A 154 -6.35 -0.66 -1.60
CA HIS A 154 -7.04 -1.25 -0.44
C HIS A 154 -8.29 -0.50 -0.01
N PHE A 155 -8.33 0.84 -0.15
CA PHE A 155 -9.52 1.64 0.16
C PHE A 155 -10.54 1.68 -0.97
N ASP A 156 -10.07 1.55 -2.22
CA ASP A 156 -10.90 1.63 -3.41
C ASP A 156 -11.53 0.27 -3.77
N CYS A 157 -11.02 -0.83 -3.16
CA CYS A 157 -11.60 -2.18 -3.22
C CYS A 157 -12.41 -2.48 -1.95
N PRO A 158 -13.73 -2.21 -1.93
CA PRO A 158 -14.56 -2.41 -0.73
C PRO A 158 -14.50 -3.82 -0.18
N GLU A 159 -14.41 -4.84 -1.06
CA GLU A 159 -14.34 -6.27 -0.74
C GLU A 159 -13.15 -6.65 0.15
N ARG A 160 -12.10 -5.82 0.20
CA ARG A 160 -10.95 -6.01 1.08
C ARG A 160 -11.21 -5.58 2.54
N GLY A 161 -12.33 -4.89 2.83
CA GLY A 161 -12.78 -4.53 4.17
C GLY A 161 -11.98 -3.45 4.90
N PHE A 162 -11.09 -2.73 4.23
CA PHE A 162 -10.28 -1.66 4.84
C PHE A 162 -11.06 -0.39 5.14
N SER A 163 -12.23 -0.22 4.52
CA SER A 163 -13.06 0.98 4.66
C SER A 163 -14.37 0.69 5.37
N PHE A 164 -14.73 1.54 6.33
CA PHE A 164 -16.06 1.52 6.95
C PHE A 164 -17.14 2.23 6.12
N ARG A 165 -16.81 2.72 4.94
CA ARG A 165 -17.78 3.41 4.06
C ARG A 165 -18.75 2.44 3.42
N TYR A 166 -18.34 1.21 3.19
CA TYR A 166 -19.11 0.22 2.44
C TYR A 166 -19.36 -1.02 3.30
N SER A 167 -20.49 -1.67 3.03
CA SER A 167 -20.78 -3.01 3.54
C SER A 167 -19.92 -4.03 2.78
N ALA A 168 -18.98 -4.67 3.47
CA ALA A 168 -18.00 -5.58 2.88
C ALA A 168 -17.61 -6.68 3.87
N PRO A 169 -16.98 -7.78 3.42
CA PRO A 169 -16.33 -8.73 4.33
C PRO A 169 -15.34 -8.01 5.25
N LEU A 170 -15.28 -8.40 6.50
CA LEU A 170 -14.38 -7.82 7.50
C LEU A 170 -13.02 -8.53 7.45
N ASP A 171 -12.27 -8.31 6.36
CA ASP A 171 -11.01 -9.00 6.08
C ASP A 171 -9.78 -8.22 6.59
N MET A 172 -9.42 -7.11 5.96
CA MET A 172 -8.28 -6.24 6.24
C MET A 172 -6.89 -6.85 6.05
N ARG A 173 -6.76 -8.04 5.46
CA ARG A 173 -5.44 -8.60 5.15
C ARG A 173 -4.82 -7.89 3.95
N MET A 174 -3.58 -7.43 4.06
CA MET A 174 -2.78 -6.98 2.93
C MET A 174 -2.30 -8.20 2.12
N ASN A 175 -1.73 -9.18 2.79
CA ASN A 175 -1.45 -10.48 2.19
C ASN A 175 -2.71 -11.37 2.29
N GLN A 176 -3.37 -11.64 1.16
CA GLN A 176 -4.61 -12.43 1.12
C GLN A 176 -4.40 -13.91 1.46
N THR A 177 -3.16 -14.42 1.41
CA THR A 177 -2.83 -15.80 1.82
C THR A 177 -2.68 -15.93 3.34
N ALA A 178 -2.56 -14.81 4.08
CA ALA A 178 -2.52 -14.84 5.54
C ALA A 178 -3.80 -15.45 6.12
N LYS A 179 -3.68 -16.15 7.26
CA LYS A 179 -4.79 -16.91 7.82
C LYS A 179 -5.79 -16.07 8.62
N ARG A 180 -5.30 -14.99 9.28
CA ARG A 180 -6.09 -14.23 10.26
C ARG A 180 -6.66 -12.97 9.67
N THR A 181 -7.99 -12.85 9.68
CA THR A 181 -8.75 -11.69 9.24
C THR A 181 -9.12 -10.77 10.41
N ALA A 182 -9.64 -9.58 10.10
CA ALA A 182 -10.21 -8.69 11.13
C ALA A 182 -11.46 -9.32 11.78
N ALA A 183 -12.26 -10.10 11.03
CA ALA A 183 -13.37 -10.85 11.60
C ALA A 183 -12.90 -11.86 12.66
N ASP A 184 -11.80 -12.57 12.41
CA ASP A 184 -11.25 -13.50 13.40
C ASP A 184 -10.86 -12.77 14.70
N ILE A 185 -10.23 -11.60 14.61
CA ILE A 185 -9.84 -10.79 15.77
C ILE A 185 -11.07 -10.38 16.58
N VAL A 186 -12.07 -9.76 15.94
CA VAL A 186 -13.24 -9.25 16.65
C VAL A 186 -14.09 -10.37 17.24
N ASN A 187 -14.08 -11.57 16.66
CA ASN A 187 -14.84 -12.71 17.14
C ASN A 187 -14.11 -13.58 18.17
N SER A 188 -12.77 -13.56 18.21
CA SER A 188 -11.98 -14.44 19.09
C SER A 188 -11.38 -13.74 20.31
N TYR A 189 -10.92 -12.46 20.17
CA TYR A 189 -10.24 -11.74 21.25
C TYR A 189 -11.20 -11.48 22.42
N SER A 190 -10.70 -11.57 23.66
CA SER A 190 -11.43 -11.17 24.86
C SER A 190 -11.72 -9.66 24.90
N GLU A 191 -12.62 -9.21 25.79
CA GLU A 191 -12.91 -7.77 25.97
C GLU A 191 -11.63 -7.00 26.31
N ASP A 192 -10.76 -7.56 27.16
CA ASP A 192 -9.53 -6.90 27.59
C ASP A 192 -8.50 -6.83 26.44
N GLU A 193 -8.37 -7.88 25.61
CA GLU A 193 -7.50 -7.86 24.44
C GLU A 193 -7.96 -6.84 23.40
N LEU A 194 -9.26 -6.78 23.11
CA LEU A 194 -9.82 -5.75 22.21
C LEU A 194 -9.63 -4.35 22.79
N ALA A 195 -9.89 -4.15 24.08
CA ALA A 195 -9.70 -2.86 24.72
C ALA A 195 -8.24 -2.40 24.68
N ARG A 196 -7.29 -3.33 24.91
CA ARG A 196 -5.85 -3.09 24.80
C ARG A 196 -5.46 -2.75 23.35
N LEU A 197 -5.97 -3.49 22.37
CA LEU A 197 -5.76 -3.27 20.94
C LEU A 197 -6.19 -1.84 20.55
N PHE A 198 -7.41 -1.45 20.91
CA PHE A 198 -7.97 -0.14 20.58
C PHE A 198 -7.23 1.00 21.29
N TRP A 199 -6.74 0.75 22.50
CA TRP A 199 -5.92 1.73 23.19
C TRP A 199 -4.52 1.87 22.57
N LEU A 200 -3.84 0.75 22.26
CA LEU A 200 -2.48 0.74 21.71
C LEU A 200 -2.43 1.30 20.29
N TYR A 201 -3.29 0.80 19.40
CA TYR A 201 -3.21 1.07 17.96
C TYR A 201 -4.26 2.06 17.45
N GLY A 202 -5.36 2.22 18.17
CA GLY A 202 -6.37 3.23 17.88
C GLY A 202 -6.20 4.53 18.67
N GLU A 203 -5.35 4.55 19.72
CA GLU A 203 -5.25 5.67 20.66
C GLU A 203 -6.63 6.11 21.21
N MET A 204 -7.53 5.12 21.44
CA MET A 204 -8.94 5.34 21.77
C MET A 204 -9.15 5.34 23.28
N LYS A 205 -9.54 6.48 23.86
CA LYS A 205 -9.85 6.60 25.29
C LYS A 205 -11.11 5.80 25.68
N ASN A 206 -12.06 5.65 24.76
CA ASN A 206 -13.32 4.91 24.93
C ASN A 206 -13.21 3.43 24.46
N GLY A 207 -12.01 2.94 24.17
CA GLY A 207 -11.76 1.61 23.59
C GLY A 207 -12.40 0.47 24.39
N ARG A 208 -12.40 0.52 25.73
CA ARG A 208 -13.05 -0.50 26.57
C ARG A 208 -14.58 -0.55 26.37
N GLY A 209 -15.23 0.59 26.20
CA GLY A 209 -16.67 0.65 25.92
C GLY A 209 -17.01 0.00 24.58
N ILE A 210 -16.20 0.30 23.55
CA ILE A 210 -16.34 -0.29 22.20
C ILE A 210 -16.09 -1.80 22.26
N ALA A 211 -15.03 -2.25 22.92
CA ALA A 211 -14.73 -3.66 23.10
C ALA A 211 -15.89 -4.44 23.74
N ARG A 212 -16.48 -3.90 24.80
CA ARG A 212 -17.66 -4.48 25.47
C ARG A 212 -18.86 -4.58 24.53
N ASN A 213 -19.12 -3.54 23.73
CA ASN A 213 -20.22 -3.55 22.77
C ASN A 213 -20.03 -4.64 21.71
N ILE A 214 -18.80 -4.77 21.18
CA ILE A 214 -18.43 -5.82 20.20
C ILE A 214 -18.63 -7.21 20.82
N VAL A 215 -18.11 -7.46 22.03
CA VAL A 215 -18.25 -8.76 22.72
C VAL A 215 -19.72 -9.10 22.96
N ARG A 216 -20.54 -8.11 23.33
CA ARG A 216 -21.99 -8.32 23.50
C ARG A 216 -22.67 -8.65 22.19
N ALA A 217 -22.34 -7.95 21.09
CA ALA A 217 -22.94 -8.17 19.80
C ALA A 217 -22.58 -9.54 19.22
N ARG A 218 -21.29 -9.92 19.26
CA ARG A 218 -20.82 -11.22 18.72
C ARG A 218 -21.38 -12.43 19.46
N ALA A 219 -21.76 -12.27 20.76
CA ALA A 219 -22.40 -13.31 21.52
C ALA A 219 -23.80 -13.69 20.98
N GLN A 220 -24.44 -12.81 20.21
CA GLN A 220 -25.71 -13.05 19.55
C GLN A 220 -25.53 -13.58 18.13
N LYS A 221 -24.62 -13.00 17.37
CA LYS A 221 -24.27 -13.36 15.99
C LYS A 221 -22.82 -12.98 15.72
N PRO A 222 -21.98 -13.87 15.12
CA PRO A 222 -20.63 -13.51 14.67
C PRO A 222 -20.65 -12.27 13.80
N ILE A 223 -19.60 -11.44 13.95
CA ILE A 223 -19.40 -10.20 13.17
C ILE A 223 -18.51 -10.55 11.98
N GLU A 224 -19.07 -10.57 10.79
CA GLU A 224 -18.39 -10.98 9.56
C GLU A 224 -18.23 -9.84 8.55
N ARG A 225 -18.98 -8.75 8.75
CA ARG A 225 -19.03 -7.64 7.82
C ARG A 225 -18.70 -6.30 8.48
N THR A 226 -18.24 -5.35 7.68
CA THR A 226 -17.88 -4.00 8.14
C THR A 226 -19.05 -3.26 8.78
N GLU A 227 -20.27 -3.35 8.20
CA GLU A 227 -21.46 -2.72 8.78
C GLU A 227 -21.86 -3.33 10.13
N GLU A 228 -21.70 -4.63 10.30
CA GLU A 228 -21.98 -5.31 11.57
C GLU A 228 -21.01 -4.84 12.67
N LEU A 229 -19.72 -4.67 12.31
CA LEU A 229 -18.72 -4.10 13.22
C LEU A 229 -19.07 -2.65 13.60
N VAL A 230 -19.43 -1.82 12.61
CA VAL A 230 -19.82 -0.42 12.86
C VAL A 230 -21.03 -0.35 13.79
N GLN A 231 -22.08 -1.14 13.52
CA GLN A 231 -23.28 -1.21 14.36
C GLN A 231 -22.97 -1.68 15.79
N ALA A 232 -22.14 -2.74 15.91
CA ALA A 232 -21.73 -3.26 17.20
C ALA A 232 -20.91 -2.24 18.00
N ALA A 233 -19.87 -1.66 17.38
CA ALA A 233 -18.96 -0.73 18.03
C ALA A 233 -19.67 0.52 18.58
N LEU A 234 -20.58 1.09 17.78
CA LEU A 234 -21.29 2.32 18.10
C LEU A 234 -22.59 2.06 18.87
N ASN A 235 -23.05 0.82 18.92
CA ASN A 235 -24.36 0.43 19.47
C ASN A 235 -25.53 1.22 18.83
N ILE A 236 -25.51 1.35 17.49
CA ILE A 236 -26.53 2.04 16.68
C ILE A 236 -26.95 1.15 15.51
N LYS A 237 -28.10 1.46 14.91
CA LYS A 237 -28.46 0.90 13.61
C LYS A 237 -27.91 1.79 12.51
N VAL A 238 -27.17 1.19 11.58
CA VAL A 238 -26.65 1.87 10.39
C VAL A 238 -27.49 1.43 9.20
N GLN A 239 -27.89 2.38 8.36
CA GLN A 239 -28.61 2.12 7.14
C GLN A 239 -27.66 2.10 5.96
N THR A 240 -27.96 1.28 4.97
CA THR A 240 -27.29 1.35 3.68
C THR A 240 -28.00 2.40 2.82
N LEU A 241 -27.24 3.27 2.20
CA LEU A 241 -27.78 4.20 1.23
C LEU A 241 -28.30 3.44 0.01
N PRO A 242 -29.44 3.87 -0.60
CA PRO A 242 -29.87 3.30 -1.86
C PRO A 242 -28.81 3.51 -2.93
N ASN A 243 -28.61 2.51 -3.79
CA ASN A 243 -27.71 2.65 -4.92
C ASN A 243 -28.12 3.87 -5.77
N PRO A 244 -27.18 4.71 -6.23
CA PRO A 244 -27.52 5.80 -7.13
C PRO A 244 -28.16 5.22 -8.40
N PRO A 245 -29.17 5.91 -8.97
CA PRO A 245 -29.78 5.47 -10.21
C PRO A 245 -28.70 5.36 -11.30
N HIS A 246 -28.74 4.29 -12.09
CA HIS A 246 -27.82 4.05 -13.18
C HIS A 246 -27.81 5.25 -14.14
N GLY A 247 -26.73 6.02 -14.18
CA GLY A 247 -26.54 7.13 -15.12
C GLY A 247 -25.79 8.37 -14.62
N GLU A 248 -25.45 8.50 -13.34
CA GLU A 248 -24.82 9.74 -12.83
C GLU A 248 -23.46 9.50 -12.14
N GLU A 249 -22.53 8.82 -12.80
CA GLU A 249 -21.19 8.54 -12.24
C GLU A 249 -20.17 9.68 -12.38
N GLY A 250 -20.58 10.91 -12.71
CA GLY A 250 -19.62 11.98 -13.04
C GLY A 250 -19.53 13.18 -12.07
N SER A 251 -20.43 13.34 -11.06
CA SER A 251 -20.52 14.67 -10.44
C SER A 251 -20.49 14.79 -8.91
N ARG A 252 -20.22 13.72 -8.15
CA ARG A 252 -20.32 13.80 -6.67
C ARG A 252 -19.01 13.93 -5.90
N LEU A 253 -17.86 14.02 -6.56
CA LEU A 253 -16.56 14.20 -5.88
C LEU A 253 -16.14 15.67 -5.64
N SER A 254 -16.98 16.66 -6.01
CA SER A 254 -16.62 18.09 -5.90
C SER A 254 -17.62 19.01 -5.18
N ALA A 255 -18.55 18.48 -4.39
CA ALA A 255 -19.53 19.31 -3.70
C ALA A 255 -19.39 19.24 -2.18
N SER A 256 -18.37 19.85 -1.65
CA SER A 256 -18.31 20.30 -0.25
C SER A 256 -17.40 21.52 -0.16
N THR A 257 -17.82 22.62 -0.68
CA THR A 257 -17.61 24.02 -0.28
C THR A 257 -17.82 24.94 -1.49
N ALA A 258 -19.01 25.48 -1.65
CA ALA A 258 -19.17 26.83 -2.19
C ALA A 258 -20.59 27.32 -1.91
N ASP A 259 -20.65 28.36 -1.14
CA ASP A 259 -21.82 29.14 -0.82
C ASP A 259 -22.31 29.93 -2.05
N LYS A 260 -23.61 30.11 -2.07
CA LYS A 260 -24.49 30.90 -2.94
C LYS A 260 -23.83 32.03 -3.73
N ARG A 261 -24.18 32.12 -5.03
CA ARG A 261 -24.73 33.35 -5.66
C ARG A 261 -25.48 33.01 -6.94
N GLU A 262 -26.66 33.67 -7.06
CA GLU A 262 -27.68 33.62 -8.11
C GLU A 262 -27.21 34.18 -9.45
N GLY A 263 -27.89 33.71 -10.53
CA GLY A 263 -28.11 34.56 -11.71
C GLY A 263 -28.06 33.89 -13.07
N GLY A 264 -29.15 33.43 -13.55
CA GLY A 264 -29.86 33.78 -14.77
C GLY A 264 -29.30 33.36 -16.16
N MET A 265 -30.17 32.74 -16.89
CA MET A 265 -30.53 32.87 -18.31
C MET A 265 -30.22 31.75 -19.29
N ALA A 266 -31.30 31.41 -19.94
CA ALA A 266 -31.63 30.40 -20.93
C ALA A 266 -30.96 30.60 -22.32
N SER A 267 -30.80 29.51 -23.09
CA SER A 267 -31.43 29.30 -24.43
C SER A 267 -30.88 28.01 -25.09
N ARG A 268 -31.76 27.12 -25.41
CA ARG A 268 -32.30 26.64 -26.69
C ARG A 268 -31.28 26.23 -27.80
N GLY A 269 -31.47 24.98 -28.27
CA GLY A 269 -31.39 24.65 -29.71
C GLY A 269 -30.76 23.28 -30.02
N LYS A 270 -31.59 22.28 -30.21
CA LYS A 270 -31.98 21.53 -31.42
C LYS A 270 -30.92 20.74 -32.20
N LYS A 271 -31.22 19.44 -32.30
CA LYS A 271 -31.49 18.53 -33.45
C LYS A 271 -30.32 17.66 -33.92
N GLU A 272 -30.47 16.36 -33.78
CA GLU A 272 -30.74 15.27 -34.76
C GLU A 272 -29.74 15.11 -35.93
N ALA A 273 -29.16 13.89 -36.03
CA ALA A 273 -29.27 13.05 -37.24
C ALA A 273 -28.66 11.65 -37.00
N ASP A 274 -29.46 10.73 -37.31
CA ASP A 274 -29.35 9.30 -37.59
C ASP A 274 -28.39 9.01 -38.74
N ILE A 275 -27.78 7.80 -38.85
CA ILE A 275 -27.61 6.96 -40.04
C ILE A 275 -26.87 5.64 -39.71
N THR A 276 -27.60 4.56 -39.68
CA THR A 276 -27.62 3.25 -40.32
C THR A 276 -26.33 2.47 -40.65
N GLU A 277 -26.36 1.21 -40.20
CA GLU A 277 -26.09 -0.13 -40.76
C GLU A 277 -25.16 -0.32 -41.98
N THR A 278 -24.29 -1.34 -41.85
CA THR A 278 -24.05 -2.51 -42.76
C THR A 278 -22.89 -3.31 -42.16
N GLY A 279 -22.84 -4.64 -41.90
CA GLY A 279 -23.36 -5.76 -42.63
C GLY A 279 -22.26 -6.75 -43.01
N VAL A 280 -22.00 -7.84 -42.20
CA VAL A 280 -21.69 -9.27 -42.51
C VAL A 280 -20.42 -9.59 -43.36
N PRO A 281 -19.78 -10.79 -43.35
CA PRO A 281 -20.13 -12.08 -42.77
C PRO A 281 -19.00 -12.91 -42.08
N SER A 282 -19.47 -13.96 -41.43
CA SER A 282 -18.80 -15.09 -40.79
C SER A 282 -17.93 -15.95 -41.72
N VAL A 283 -16.88 -16.55 -41.19
CA VAL A 283 -16.26 -17.75 -41.73
C VAL A 283 -16.08 -18.75 -40.57
N GLU A 284 -16.78 -19.87 -40.67
CA GLU A 284 -16.56 -21.09 -39.92
C GLU A 284 -15.27 -21.77 -40.37
N LEU A 285 -14.48 -22.30 -39.45
CA LEU A 285 -13.62 -23.45 -39.69
C LEU A 285 -13.53 -24.35 -38.47
N ALA A 286 -13.67 -25.62 -38.77
CA ALA A 286 -13.92 -26.74 -37.91
C ALA A 286 -12.77 -27.18 -36.97
N GLY A 287 -13.15 -27.66 -35.80
CA GLY A 287 -12.78 -28.90 -35.18
C GLY A 287 -11.33 -29.14 -34.73
N THR A 288 -11.12 -29.14 -33.43
CA THR A 288 -10.32 -30.18 -32.76
C THR A 288 -10.76 -30.28 -31.28
N GLU A 289 -11.08 -31.50 -30.91
CA GLU A 289 -11.45 -31.94 -29.56
C GLU A 289 -10.30 -31.65 -28.57
N HIS A 290 -10.58 -30.94 -27.47
CA HIS A 290 -9.73 -30.98 -26.30
C HIS A 290 -10.58 -31.14 -25.03
N ARG A 291 -10.17 -32.14 -24.25
CA ARG A 291 -10.58 -32.57 -22.92
C ARG A 291 -11.07 -31.45 -22.02
N GLU A 292 -12.23 -31.66 -21.43
CA GLU A 292 -12.76 -30.90 -20.30
C GLU A 292 -11.79 -30.99 -19.11
N THR A 293 -11.13 -29.90 -18.81
CA THR A 293 -10.60 -29.58 -17.49
C THR A 293 -11.63 -28.71 -16.80
N GLN A 294 -12.12 -29.21 -15.66
CA GLN A 294 -13.08 -28.53 -14.80
C GLN A 294 -12.60 -27.10 -14.53
N GLY A 295 -13.33 -26.12 -15.09
CA GLY A 295 -13.09 -24.70 -14.88
C GLY A 295 -13.35 -24.35 -13.42
N LYS A 296 -12.33 -23.84 -12.74
CA LYS A 296 -12.53 -22.98 -11.58
C LYS A 296 -13.30 -21.75 -12.10
N GLU A 297 -14.51 -21.53 -11.59
CA GLU A 297 -15.25 -20.30 -11.83
C GLU A 297 -14.36 -19.14 -11.39
N GLU A 298 -13.81 -18.40 -12.33
CA GLU A 298 -13.31 -17.04 -12.10
C GLU A 298 -14.49 -16.21 -11.58
N LYS A 299 -14.52 -15.98 -10.27
CA LYS A 299 -15.46 -15.02 -9.68
C LYS A 299 -15.08 -13.64 -10.22
N ASN A 300 -15.78 -13.19 -11.23
CA ASN A 300 -15.73 -11.80 -11.66
C ASN A 300 -15.85 -10.89 -10.43
N PRO A 301 -15.00 -9.86 -10.28
CA PRO A 301 -15.12 -8.93 -9.18
C PRO A 301 -16.54 -8.34 -9.18
N PRO A 302 -17.16 -8.15 -8.00
CA PRO A 302 -18.53 -7.63 -7.93
C PRO A 302 -18.61 -6.29 -8.66
N ARG A 303 -19.61 -6.16 -9.52
CA ARG A 303 -19.83 -4.92 -10.31
C ARG A 303 -19.98 -3.75 -9.35
N LEU A 304 -19.50 -2.57 -9.72
CA LEU A 304 -19.66 -1.29 -8.97
C LEU A 304 -21.08 -1.07 -8.43
N ALA A 305 -22.11 -1.61 -9.11
CA ALA A 305 -23.50 -1.58 -8.73
C ALA A 305 -23.85 -2.24 -7.37
N ASP A 306 -22.97 -3.12 -6.85
CA ASP A 306 -23.23 -3.84 -5.58
C ASP A 306 -22.61 -3.17 -4.35
N ARG A 307 -22.00 -1.99 -4.51
CA ARG A 307 -21.35 -1.24 -3.41
C ARG A 307 -22.42 -0.54 -2.56
N ARG A 308 -22.77 -1.15 -1.44
CA ARG A 308 -23.70 -0.54 -0.47
C ARG A 308 -22.95 0.42 0.44
N GLU A 309 -23.07 1.70 0.18
CA GLU A 309 -22.50 2.75 1.04
C GLU A 309 -23.29 2.84 2.35
N LEU A 310 -22.57 3.05 3.46
CA LEU A 310 -23.16 3.16 4.79
C LEU A 310 -23.39 4.62 5.15
N ASP A 311 -24.61 4.94 5.61
CA ASP A 311 -24.93 6.25 6.17
C ASP A 311 -24.40 6.35 7.61
N ILE A 312 -23.21 6.92 7.75
CA ILE A 312 -22.52 7.07 9.03
C ILE A 312 -22.48 8.54 9.43
N PRO A 313 -23.08 8.90 10.59
CA PRO A 313 -23.03 10.27 11.09
C PRO A 313 -21.59 10.76 11.28
N ALA A 314 -21.33 12.01 10.90
CA ALA A 314 -19.98 12.61 10.88
C ALA A 314 -19.26 12.52 12.22
N GLN A 315 -19.98 12.61 13.33
CA GLN A 315 -19.45 12.54 14.69
C GLN A 315 -18.72 11.23 15.02
N TYR A 316 -19.10 10.11 14.36
CA TYR A 316 -18.49 8.79 14.60
C TYR A 316 -17.33 8.46 13.67
N LYS A 317 -17.16 9.19 12.55
CA LYS A 317 -16.18 8.87 11.52
C LYS A 317 -14.75 8.81 12.08
N LYS A 318 -14.40 9.70 13.02
CA LYS A 318 -13.08 9.73 13.64
C LYS A 318 -12.81 8.49 14.51
N ASP A 319 -13.78 8.07 15.31
CA ASP A 319 -13.63 6.89 16.17
C ASP A 319 -13.60 5.62 15.33
N LEU A 320 -14.41 5.53 14.27
CA LEU A 320 -14.36 4.41 13.33
C LEU A 320 -13.03 4.34 12.57
N ALA A 321 -12.49 5.46 12.13
CA ALA A 321 -11.17 5.48 11.48
C ALA A 321 -10.09 4.90 12.41
N ARG A 322 -10.13 5.22 13.70
CA ARG A 322 -9.21 4.69 14.71
C ARG A 322 -9.44 3.22 15.01
N LEU A 323 -10.70 2.79 15.06
CA LEU A 323 -11.07 1.39 15.24
C LEU A 323 -10.54 0.53 14.08
N PHE A 324 -10.79 0.95 12.84
CA PHE A 324 -10.35 0.26 11.64
C PHE A 324 -8.81 0.27 11.54
N GLN A 325 -8.16 1.39 11.87
CA GLN A 325 -6.70 1.47 11.97
C GLN A 325 -6.15 0.45 12.96
N ALA A 326 -6.75 0.35 14.16
CA ALA A 326 -6.27 -0.59 15.18
C ALA A 326 -6.38 -2.04 14.71
N LEU A 327 -7.50 -2.44 14.11
CA LEU A 327 -7.71 -3.78 13.58
C LEU A 327 -6.74 -4.07 12.43
N ARG A 328 -6.56 -3.14 11.50
CA ARG A 328 -5.65 -3.28 10.37
C ARG A 328 -4.21 -3.53 10.82
N ILE A 329 -3.72 -2.71 11.77
CA ILE A 329 -2.38 -2.85 12.35
C ILE A 329 -2.19 -4.23 12.97
N GLU A 330 -3.20 -4.74 13.68
CA GLU A 330 -3.15 -6.05 14.33
C GLU A 330 -3.21 -7.21 13.33
N VAL A 331 -4.10 -7.12 12.31
CA VAL A 331 -4.23 -8.15 11.27
C VAL A 331 -2.91 -8.35 10.54
N ASN A 332 -2.24 -7.25 10.19
CA ASN A 332 -1.04 -7.26 9.36
C ASN A 332 0.26 -7.17 10.16
N ASP A 333 0.19 -7.10 11.50
CA ASP A 333 1.34 -6.89 12.39
C ASP A 333 2.27 -5.75 11.90
N GLU A 334 1.66 -4.63 11.50
CA GLU A 334 2.37 -3.52 10.85
C GLU A 334 3.49 -2.95 11.74
N MET A 335 3.23 -2.83 13.05
CA MET A 335 4.23 -2.30 13.98
C MET A 335 5.38 -3.27 14.26
N GLY A 336 5.13 -4.59 14.21
CA GLY A 336 6.17 -5.62 14.28
C GLY A 336 7.05 -5.59 13.04
N ALA A 337 6.44 -5.61 11.87
CA ALA A 337 7.13 -5.54 10.60
C ALA A 337 7.99 -4.26 10.48
N LEU A 338 7.46 -3.10 10.90
CA LEU A 338 8.22 -1.84 10.89
C LEU A 338 9.46 -1.89 11.78
N ARG A 339 9.37 -2.51 12.98
CA ARG A 339 10.53 -2.67 13.86
C ARG A 339 11.62 -3.52 13.22
N GLU A 340 11.24 -4.67 12.65
CA GLU A 340 12.18 -5.58 12.00
C GLU A 340 12.83 -4.92 10.78
N MET A 341 12.06 -4.21 9.97
CA MET A 341 12.56 -3.47 8.80
C MET A 341 13.55 -2.37 9.20
N LEU A 342 13.25 -1.56 10.23
CA LEU A 342 14.17 -0.50 10.67
C LEU A 342 15.51 -1.04 11.15
N VAL A 343 15.51 -2.17 11.88
CA VAL A 343 16.74 -2.84 12.32
C VAL A 343 17.52 -3.34 11.11
N ALA A 344 16.85 -4.04 10.18
CA ALA A 344 17.48 -4.53 8.96
C ALA A 344 18.06 -3.38 8.11
N ALA A 345 17.32 -2.27 7.97
CA ALA A 345 17.78 -1.10 7.23
C ALA A 345 19.04 -0.48 7.83
N ARG A 346 19.10 -0.36 9.18
CA ARG A 346 20.31 0.11 9.87
C ARG A 346 21.53 -0.73 9.52
N ASP A 347 21.36 -2.05 9.49
CA ASP A 347 22.47 -2.99 9.31
C ASP A 347 22.88 -3.10 7.83
N LEU A 348 21.95 -2.92 6.89
CA LEU A 348 22.20 -3.00 5.44
C LEU A 348 22.71 -1.69 4.84
N LEU A 349 22.38 -0.53 5.39
CA LEU A 349 22.80 0.74 4.83
C LEU A 349 24.31 0.93 4.89
N LYS A 350 24.93 1.30 3.77
CA LYS A 350 26.33 1.74 3.70
C LYS A 350 26.52 3.06 4.48
N PRO A 351 27.73 3.36 4.97
CA PRO A 351 28.07 4.73 5.37
C PRO A 351 27.77 5.73 4.24
N GLY A 352 27.06 6.81 4.57
CA GLY A 352 26.53 7.78 3.58
C GLY A 352 25.31 7.28 2.80
N GLY A 353 24.78 6.10 3.08
CA GLY A 353 23.49 5.61 2.58
C GLY A 353 22.33 6.24 3.33
N ARG A 354 21.17 6.38 2.68
CA ARG A 354 20.02 7.10 3.24
C ARG A 354 18.78 6.25 3.39
N ILE A 355 18.05 6.49 4.47
CA ILE A 355 16.72 5.97 4.69
C ILE A 355 15.70 7.10 4.66
N ALA A 356 14.64 6.95 3.83
CA ALA A 356 13.50 7.84 3.77
C ALA A 356 12.25 7.09 4.20
N VAL A 357 11.55 7.59 5.23
CA VAL A 357 10.35 6.98 5.78
C VAL A 357 9.21 7.98 5.76
N LEU A 358 8.15 7.66 5.00
CA LEU A 358 6.86 8.35 5.09
C LEU A 358 5.97 7.60 6.07
N THR A 359 5.30 8.35 6.92
CA THR A 359 4.39 7.84 7.95
C THR A 359 3.07 8.59 7.90
N TYR A 360 1.95 7.92 8.23
CA TYR A 360 0.60 8.49 8.13
C TYR A 360 -0.13 8.56 9.46
N HIS A 361 0.39 7.90 10.50
CA HIS A 361 -0.16 7.98 11.85
C HIS A 361 0.92 8.09 12.93
N SER A 362 0.48 8.50 14.12
CA SER A 362 1.34 8.83 15.26
C SER A 362 2.26 7.69 15.73
N LEU A 363 1.82 6.44 15.59
CA LEU A 363 2.57 5.27 16.07
C LEU A 363 3.79 5.01 15.17
N GLU A 364 3.58 4.99 13.84
CA GLU A 364 4.67 4.88 12.86
C GLU A 364 5.66 6.03 13.04
N ASP A 365 5.14 7.26 13.07
CA ASP A 365 5.95 8.47 13.19
C ASP A 365 6.82 8.46 14.45
N ARG A 366 6.25 8.05 15.58
CA ARG A 366 6.97 7.95 16.85
C ARG A 366 8.08 6.91 16.81
N LEU A 367 7.79 5.73 16.26
CA LEU A 367 8.76 4.65 16.14
C LEU A 367 9.91 5.03 15.20
N ALA A 368 9.61 5.47 13.98
CA ALA A 368 10.60 5.92 12.99
C ALA A 368 11.46 7.08 13.54
N LYS A 369 10.81 8.11 14.10
CA LYS A 369 11.52 9.25 14.74
C LYS A 369 12.51 8.80 15.81
N ASN A 370 12.06 7.94 16.72
CA ASN A 370 12.89 7.49 17.84
C ASN A 370 14.06 6.64 17.33
N PHE A 371 13.78 5.71 16.42
CA PHE A 371 14.80 4.84 15.82
C PHE A 371 15.85 5.62 15.05
N LEU A 372 15.47 6.51 14.14
CA LEU A 372 16.41 7.31 13.35
C LEU A 372 17.27 8.24 14.21
N ARG A 373 16.75 8.65 15.37
CA ARG A 373 17.50 9.48 16.33
C ARG A 373 18.48 8.68 17.19
N SER A 374 18.13 7.46 17.58
CA SER A 374 18.91 6.68 18.56
C SER A 374 19.65 5.49 17.95
N GLY A 375 19.16 4.96 16.81
CA GLY A 375 19.65 3.74 16.19
C GLY A 375 19.13 2.45 16.83
N ASN A 376 18.19 2.54 17.80
CA ASN A 376 17.60 1.39 18.47
C ASN A 376 16.08 1.56 18.66
N LEU A 377 15.40 0.46 18.96
CA LEU A 377 13.94 0.41 19.10
C LEU A 377 13.44 1.05 20.41
N GLU A 378 14.28 1.13 21.42
CA GLU A 378 14.01 1.71 22.73
C GLU A 378 13.97 3.24 22.66
N GLY A 379 14.60 3.83 21.62
CA GLY A 379 14.72 5.27 21.45
C GLY A 379 15.69 5.93 22.43
N THR A 380 16.54 5.13 23.09
CA THR A 380 17.53 5.58 24.08
C THR A 380 18.84 5.93 23.35
N ILE A 381 19.34 7.13 23.56
CA ILE A 381 20.63 7.58 23.02
C ILE A 381 21.75 7.12 23.95
N GLU A 382 22.59 6.23 23.46
CA GLU A 382 23.83 5.85 24.12
C GLU A 382 24.83 7.01 23.97
N LYS A 383 25.69 7.19 24.97
CA LYS A 383 26.73 8.23 24.99
C LYS A 383 28.10 7.61 25.26
N ASP A 384 29.11 8.15 24.64
CA ASP A 384 30.50 7.82 24.94
C ASP A 384 30.92 8.38 26.33
N PHE A 385 32.15 8.09 26.73
CA PHE A 385 32.72 8.56 28.01
C PHE A 385 32.75 10.10 28.11
N TYR A 386 32.79 10.81 26.97
CA TYR A 386 32.83 12.26 26.90
C TYR A 386 31.43 12.89 26.80
N GLY A 387 30.37 12.06 26.77
CA GLY A 387 28.98 12.53 26.68
C GLY A 387 28.46 12.74 25.26
N ASN A 388 29.24 12.40 24.22
CA ASN A 388 28.78 12.48 22.82
C ASN A 388 27.80 11.36 22.52
N ALA A 389 26.77 11.67 21.75
CA ALA A 389 25.78 10.69 21.34
C ALA A 389 26.35 9.68 20.35
N LEU A 390 26.27 8.39 20.71
CA LEU A 390 26.61 7.26 19.83
C LEU A 390 25.37 6.90 19.02
N THR A 391 25.14 7.60 17.91
CA THR A 391 24.03 7.33 17.01
C THR A 391 24.53 6.91 15.63
N PRO A 392 23.95 5.87 15.01
CA PRO A 392 24.38 5.40 13.70
C PRO A 392 23.90 6.28 12.55
N PHE A 393 23.05 7.27 12.84
CA PHE A 393 22.44 8.13 11.85
C PHE A 393 22.63 9.62 12.14
N ASP A 394 22.79 10.38 11.07
CA ASP A 394 22.57 11.83 11.05
C ASP A 394 21.18 12.10 10.48
N VAL A 395 20.31 12.71 11.28
CA VAL A 395 18.93 13.02 10.88
C VAL A 395 18.94 14.26 9.96
N ILE A 396 18.63 14.05 8.69
CA ILE A 396 18.58 15.10 7.66
C ILE A 396 17.22 15.80 7.69
N GLU A 397 16.11 15.00 7.63
CA GLU A 397 14.76 15.54 7.67
C GLU A 397 14.00 15.03 8.90
N LYS A 398 13.52 15.98 9.71
CA LYS A 398 12.96 15.67 11.06
C LYS A 398 11.46 15.41 11.08
N GLY A 399 10.80 15.42 9.93
CA GLY A 399 9.35 15.21 9.78
C GLY A 399 8.72 16.34 8.96
N LEU A 400 9.12 16.41 7.69
CA LEU A 400 8.52 17.31 6.70
C LEU A 400 7.08 16.84 6.43
N THR A 401 6.15 17.78 6.42
CA THR A 401 4.75 17.55 6.04
C THR A 401 4.51 17.98 4.62
N ALA A 402 3.49 17.42 3.97
CA ALA A 402 3.08 17.82 2.65
C ALA A 402 2.73 19.31 2.61
N SER A 403 3.08 19.99 1.51
CA SER A 403 2.68 21.37 1.26
C SER A 403 1.18 21.48 0.98
N ASP A 404 0.61 22.70 1.11
CA ASP A 404 -0.80 22.95 0.78
C ASP A 404 -1.10 22.59 -0.68
N ASP A 405 -0.20 22.92 -1.61
CA ASP A 405 -0.32 22.55 -3.03
C ASP A 405 -0.30 21.03 -3.25
N GLU A 406 0.49 20.30 -2.49
CA GLU A 406 0.50 18.84 -2.52
C GLU A 406 -0.81 18.27 -1.97
N VAL A 407 -1.29 18.81 -0.84
CA VAL A 407 -2.56 18.38 -0.23
C VAL A 407 -3.76 18.69 -1.12
N GLU A 408 -3.73 19.79 -1.89
CA GLU A 408 -4.78 20.11 -2.85
C GLU A 408 -4.81 19.09 -4.00
N ARG A 409 -3.65 18.74 -4.55
CA ARG A 409 -3.52 17.75 -5.63
C ARG A 409 -3.72 16.32 -5.16
N ASN A 410 -3.25 16.01 -3.96
CA ASN A 410 -3.31 14.70 -3.33
C ASN A 410 -3.78 14.82 -1.87
N PRO A 411 -5.11 14.91 -1.61
CA PRO A 411 -5.65 15.09 -0.25
C PRO A 411 -5.21 14.01 0.75
N ARG A 412 -4.76 12.87 0.28
CA ARG A 412 -4.30 11.75 1.10
C ARG A 412 -2.90 11.99 1.68
N SER A 413 -2.11 12.89 1.09
CA SER A 413 -0.81 13.32 1.63
C SER A 413 -0.93 14.19 2.89
N ARG A 414 -2.14 14.67 3.24
CA ARG A 414 -2.37 15.57 4.39
C ARG A 414 -1.76 15.08 5.70
N SER A 415 -1.78 13.78 5.95
CA SER A 415 -1.21 13.19 7.17
C SER A 415 0.21 12.66 6.99
N ALA A 416 0.75 12.72 5.77
CA ALA A 416 2.09 12.25 5.48
C ALA A 416 3.15 13.07 6.21
N LYS A 417 4.15 12.36 6.77
CA LYS A 417 5.36 12.95 7.34
C LYS A 417 6.57 12.22 6.84
N LEU A 418 7.43 12.93 6.14
CA LEU A 418 8.69 12.42 5.65
C LEU A 418 9.80 12.60 6.69
N ARG A 419 10.51 11.51 6.99
CA ARG A 419 11.75 11.52 7.76
C ARG A 419 12.87 10.96 6.92
N VAL A 420 14.02 11.63 6.95
CA VAL A 420 15.23 11.18 6.25
C VAL A 420 16.40 11.17 7.21
N ALA A 421 17.19 10.12 7.15
CA ALA A 421 18.45 10.02 7.88
C ALA A 421 19.53 9.40 7.01
N GLU A 422 20.78 9.79 7.25
CA GLU A 422 21.97 9.26 6.59
C GLU A 422 22.75 8.41 7.58
N LYS A 423 23.22 7.26 7.13
CA LYS A 423 24.10 6.36 7.90
C LYS A 423 25.49 6.99 8.03
N LYS A 424 26.03 7.00 9.26
CA LYS A 424 27.41 7.44 9.55
C LYS A 424 28.45 6.45 9.09
#